data_da355ac4622f1ac8861fe06bb38c6ab9
#
_entry.id   da355ac4622f1ac8861fe06bb38c6ab9
#
_cell.length_a   1.000
_cell.length_b   1.000
_cell.length_c   1.000
_cell.angle_alpha   90.00
_cell.angle_beta   90.00
_cell.angle_gamma   90.00
#
_symmetry.space_group_name_H-M   'P 1'
#
loop_
_entity.id
_entity.type
_entity.pdbx_description
1 polymer ?
#
loop_
_entity_poly.entity_id
_entity_poly.type
_entity_poly.pdbx_seq_one_letter_code
_entity_poly.pdbx_strand_id
1 'polypeptide(L)'
;MTSPGWPDVVAQLHDTLSRCDHDTDLELAAGPRRLHLMVRRNRVRGICPAYDERHLAELGWQAPRGAGGWWHETPRTPEGLRWWSGFVARTAAAVLTTEPDALSCQILPPTGPRVRPRPTLPRSPRPRPQVAAPPGRPVAAPAPRSRGRPYAADDPRSC
;
A
#
# COMPACT_ATOMS: atom_id res chain seq x y z
N MET A 1 -9.02 5.36 -40.83
CA MET A 1 -8.63 5.66 -39.42
C MET A 1 -7.78 4.50 -38.97
N THR A 2 -6.52 4.74 -38.67
CA THR A 2 -5.58 3.67 -38.25
C THR A 2 -5.86 3.36 -36.78
N SER A 3 -6.16 2.12 -36.45
CA SER A 3 -6.31 1.66 -35.05
C SER A 3 -5.00 1.90 -34.28
N PRO A 4 -5.05 2.36 -33.03
CA PRO A 4 -3.84 2.53 -32.22
C PRO A 4 -3.11 1.21 -32.03
N GLY A 5 -1.80 1.24 -32.18
CA GLY A 5 -0.93 0.10 -31.89
C GLY A 5 -0.42 0.11 -30.44
N TRP A 6 0.23 -0.96 -30.02
CA TRP A 6 0.88 -1.02 -28.71
C TRP A 6 1.88 0.10 -28.43
N PRO A 7 2.68 0.58 -29.43
CA PRO A 7 3.53 1.76 -29.25
C PRO A 7 2.75 3.02 -28.87
N ASP A 8 1.55 3.21 -29.43
CA ASP A 8 0.68 4.35 -29.11
C ASP A 8 0.13 4.24 -27.68
N VAL A 9 -0.22 3.03 -27.23
CA VAL A 9 -0.63 2.75 -25.85
C VAL A 9 0.51 3.09 -24.88
N VAL A 10 1.74 2.70 -25.18
CA VAL A 10 2.91 3.05 -24.35
C VAL A 10 3.10 4.56 -24.26
N ALA A 11 3.00 5.27 -25.39
CA ALA A 11 3.15 6.72 -25.42
C ALA A 11 2.03 7.41 -24.61
N GLN A 12 0.80 6.98 -24.78
CA GLN A 12 -0.35 7.51 -24.05
C GLN A 12 -0.26 7.25 -22.53
N LEU A 13 0.14 6.04 -22.13
CA LEU A 13 0.38 5.71 -20.74
C LEU A 13 1.48 6.58 -20.13
N HIS A 14 2.60 6.74 -20.85
CA HIS A 14 3.70 7.57 -20.39
C HIS A 14 3.27 9.03 -20.20
N ASP A 15 2.54 9.59 -21.16
CA ASP A 15 2.01 10.95 -21.09
C ASP A 15 1.02 11.12 -19.92
N THR A 16 0.10 10.18 -19.75
CA THR A 16 -0.87 10.15 -18.66
C THR A 16 -0.17 10.10 -17.30
N LEU A 17 0.76 9.15 -17.11
CA LEU A 17 1.49 8.98 -15.84
C LEU A 17 2.38 10.18 -15.52
N SER A 18 2.93 10.84 -16.54
CA SER A 18 3.76 12.03 -16.37
C SER A 18 2.96 13.25 -15.91
N ARG A 19 1.70 13.36 -16.35
CA ARG A 19 0.79 14.46 -16.01
C ARG A 19 -0.01 14.21 -14.74
N CYS A 20 -0.12 12.95 -14.28
CA CYS A 20 -0.84 12.65 -13.07
C CYS A 20 -0.21 13.32 -11.85
N ASP A 21 -1.04 13.89 -11.00
CA ASP A 21 -0.62 14.32 -9.67
C ASP A 21 -0.24 13.11 -8.80
N HIS A 22 0.45 13.37 -7.68
CA HIS A 22 0.63 12.36 -6.65
C HIS A 22 -0.75 12.03 -6.03
N ASP A 23 -0.91 10.79 -5.62
CA ASP A 23 -2.15 10.22 -5.07
C ASP A 23 -3.28 10.05 -6.11
N THR A 24 -2.90 9.80 -7.37
CA THR A 24 -3.81 9.43 -8.44
C THR A 24 -3.83 7.92 -8.60
N ASP A 25 -5.02 7.38 -8.74
CA ASP A 25 -5.25 5.97 -9.07
C ASP A 25 -5.79 5.87 -10.50
N LEU A 26 -5.27 4.90 -11.26
CA LEU A 26 -5.65 4.64 -12.65
C LEU A 26 -6.10 3.17 -12.75
N GLU A 27 -7.07 2.92 -13.60
CA GLU A 27 -7.48 1.57 -13.96
C GLU A 27 -7.33 1.37 -15.46
N LEU A 28 -6.60 0.33 -15.85
CA LEU A 28 -6.59 -0.19 -17.20
C LEU A 28 -7.55 -1.37 -17.26
N ALA A 29 -8.47 -1.35 -18.22
CA ALA A 29 -9.48 -2.39 -18.34
C ALA A 29 -9.64 -2.85 -19.77
N ALA A 30 -9.87 -4.16 -19.95
CA ALA A 30 -10.31 -4.76 -21.20
C ALA A 30 -11.37 -5.83 -20.88
N GLY A 31 -12.62 -5.53 -21.18
CA GLY A 31 -13.74 -6.36 -20.76
C GLY A 31 -13.81 -6.50 -19.23
N PRO A 32 -13.84 -7.74 -18.69
CA PRO A 32 -13.87 -7.97 -17.25
C PRO A 32 -12.50 -7.87 -16.56
N ARG A 33 -11.41 -7.85 -17.34
CA ARG A 33 -10.03 -7.85 -16.80
C ARG A 33 -9.56 -6.44 -16.51
N ARG A 34 -8.87 -6.26 -15.39
CA ARG A 34 -8.45 -4.96 -14.89
C ARG A 34 -7.03 -5.01 -14.33
N LEU A 35 -6.32 -3.91 -14.49
CA LEU A 35 -5.02 -3.65 -13.90
C LEU A 35 -5.08 -2.30 -13.21
N HIS A 36 -4.76 -2.27 -11.94
CA HIS A 36 -4.82 -1.06 -11.12
C HIS A 36 -3.44 -0.45 -10.96
N LEU A 37 -3.31 0.84 -11.24
CA LEU A 37 -2.07 1.60 -11.11
C LEU A 37 -2.26 2.69 -10.06
N MET A 38 -1.33 2.78 -9.14
CA MET A 38 -1.30 3.80 -8.09
C MET A 38 -0.10 4.71 -8.29
N VAL A 39 -0.35 5.97 -8.62
CA VAL A 39 0.69 6.99 -8.73
C VAL A 39 0.84 7.66 -7.37
N ARG A 40 2.03 7.58 -6.80
CA ARG A 40 2.37 8.22 -5.52
C ARG A 40 3.54 9.17 -5.72
N ARG A 41 3.85 9.95 -4.69
CA ARG A 41 4.87 11.00 -4.79
C ARG A 41 6.21 10.51 -5.34
N ASN A 42 6.69 9.37 -4.85
CA ASN A 42 8.04 8.87 -5.15
C ASN A 42 8.04 7.56 -5.96
N ARG A 43 6.88 6.99 -6.24
CA ARG A 43 6.75 5.66 -6.87
C ARG A 43 5.45 5.50 -7.62
N VAL A 44 5.46 4.59 -8.57
CA VAL A 44 4.26 4.06 -9.21
C VAL A 44 4.20 2.58 -8.89
N ARG A 45 3.04 2.11 -8.49
CA ARG A 45 2.77 0.71 -8.16
C ARG A 45 1.61 0.19 -8.97
N GLY A 46 1.75 -1.01 -9.50
CA GLY A 46 0.67 -1.74 -10.14
C GLY A 46 0.19 -2.90 -9.29
N ILE A 47 -1.09 -3.20 -9.39
CA ILE A 47 -1.71 -4.41 -8.83
C ILE A 47 -2.49 -5.08 -9.94
N CYS A 48 -2.15 -6.33 -10.22
CA CYS A 48 -2.83 -7.18 -11.20
C CYS A 48 -3.47 -8.36 -10.48
N PRO A 49 -4.77 -8.62 -10.69
CA PRO A 49 -5.37 -9.87 -10.25
C PRO A 49 -4.68 -11.08 -10.91
N ALA A 50 -4.79 -12.23 -10.29
CA ALA A 50 -4.15 -13.47 -10.75
C ALA A 50 -4.86 -14.06 -11.99
N TYR A 51 -4.84 -13.35 -13.12
CA TYR A 51 -5.43 -13.85 -14.37
C TYR A 51 -4.61 -14.96 -15.01
N ASP A 52 -3.28 -14.80 -14.98
CA ASP A 52 -2.30 -15.76 -15.48
C ASP A 52 -1.01 -15.60 -14.67
N GLU A 53 -0.91 -16.38 -13.60
CA GLU A 53 0.19 -16.30 -12.64
C GLU A 53 1.55 -16.59 -13.28
N ARG A 54 1.58 -17.52 -14.23
CA ARG A 54 2.81 -17.88 -14.93
C ARG A 54 3.33 -16.70 -15.75
N HIS A 55 2.48 -16.10 -16.57
CA HIS A 55 2.87 -14.93 -17.36
C HIS A 55 3.24 -13.73 -16.48
N LEU A 56 2.52 -13.51 -15.39
CA LEU A 56 2.85 -12.44 -14.46
C LEU A 56 4.24 -12.65 -13.84
N ALA A 57 4.56 -13.87 -13.42
CA ALA A 57 5.89 -14.19 -12.91
C ALA A 57 6.99 -14.00 -13.99
N GLU A 58 6.76 -14.47 -15.20
CA GLU A 58 7.70 -14.31 -16.33
C GLU A 58 7.93 -12.84 -16.71
N LEU A 59 6.91 -11.99 -16.58
CA LEU A 59 7.01 -10.55 -16.79
C LEU A 59 7.74 -9.82 -15.66
N GLY A 60 7.93 -10.45 -14.50
CA GLY A 60 8.61 -9.86 -13.34
C GLY A 60 7.67 -9.27 -12.29
N TRP A 61 6.39 -9.60 -12.33
CA TRP A 61 5.48 -9.27 -11.24
C TRP A 61 5.82 -10.09 -10.00
N GLN A 62 5.63 -9.49 -8.85
CA GLN A 62 5.85 -10.15 -7.56
C GLN A 62 4.58 -10.81 -7.08
N ALA A 63 4.72 -12.03 -6.58
CA ALA A 63 3.59 -12.79 -6.03
C ALA A 63 2.94 -12.03 -4.85
N PRO A 64 1.61 -12.19 -4.69
CA PRO A 64 0.89 -11.53 -3.61
C PRO A 64 1.39 -11.98 -2.24
N ARG A 65 1.48 -11.02 -1.32
CA ARG A 65 1.70 -11.30 0.10
C ARG A 65 0.34 -11.25 0.80
N GLY A 66 -0.28 -12.40 1.00
CA GLY A 66 -1.63 -12.50 1.57
C GLY A 66 -2.73 -12.37 0.52
N ALA A 67 -3.87 -11.79 0.87
CA ALA A 67 -5.07 -11.68 0.02
C ALA A 67 -4.98 -10.62 -1.10
N GLY A 68 -3.80 -10.11 -1.42
CA GLY A 68 -3.59 -9.11 -2.47
C GLY A 68 -3.44 -9.74 -3.86
N GLY A 69 -3.42 -8.88 -4.92
CA GLY A 69 -3.04 -9.28 -6.27
C GLY A 69 -1.52 -9.28 -6.47
N TRP A 70 -1.08 -9.75 -7.64
CA TRP A 70 0.30 -9.62 -8.10
C TRP A 70 0.66 -8.14 -8.19
N TRP A 71 1.85 -7.77 -7.78
CA TRP A 71 2.24 -6.37 -7.69
C TRP A 71 3.64 -6.12 -8.26
N HIS A 72 3.84 -4.93 -8.74
CA HIS A 72 5.15 -4.42 -9.10
C HIS A 72 5.22 -2.92 -8.79
N GLU A 73 6.43 -2.44 -8.50
CA GLU A 73 6.66 -1.05 -8.09
C GLU A 73 7.93 -0.51 -8.72
N THR A 74 7.89 0.73 -9.17
CA THR A 74 9.07 1.42 -9.72
C THR A 74 9.15 2.85 -9.16
N PRO A 75 10.36 3.43 -9.03
CA PRO A 75 10.52 4.84 -8.69
C PRO A 75 9.83 5.75 -9.71
N ARG A 76 9.23 6.83 -9.26
CA ARG A 76 8.61 7.84 -10.11
C ARG A 76 9.65 8.83 -10.63
N THR A 77 10.58 8.34 -11.43
CA THR A 77 11.55 9.13 -12.19
C THR A 77 11.17 9.12 -13.67
N PRO A 78 11.65 10.05 -14.51
CA PRO A 78 11.38 10.02 -15.94
C PRO A 78 11.74 8.69 -16.61
N GLU A 79 12.87 8.10 -16.24
CA GLU A 79 13.28 6.77 -16.71
C GLU A 79 12.38 5.67 -16.17
N GLY A 80 12.05 5.74 -14.89
CA GLY A 80 11.12 4.80 -14.25
C GLY A 80 9.75 4.82 -14.91
N LEU A 81 9.20 5.99 -15.22
CA LEU A 81 7.91 6.12 -15.89
C LEU A 81 7.96 5.59 -17.33
N ARG A 82 9.05 5.86 -18.07
CA ARG A 82 9.24 5.31 -19.43
C ARG A 82 9.28 3.79 -19.42
N TRP A 83 10.09 3.22 -18.53
CA TRP A 83 10.17 1.77 -18.37
C TRP A 83 8.82 1.18 -17.95
N TRP A 84 8.16 1.84 -16.99
CA TRP A 84 6.87 1.41 -16.43
C TRP A 84 5.77 1.36 -17.49
N SER A 85 5.69 2.38 -18.34
CA SER A 85 4.70 2.42 -19.43
C SER A 85 4.85 1.25 -20.39
N GLY A 86 6.09 0.89 -20.75
CA GLY A 86 6.37 -0.29 -21.56
C GLY A 86 6.07 -1.59 -20.82
N PHE A 87 6.37 -1.67 -19.54
CA PHE A 87 6.09 -2.84 -18.69
C PHE A 87 4.58 -3.09 -18.57
N VAL A 88 3.80 -2.06 -18.28
CA VAL A 88 2.35 -2.12 -18.17
C VAL A 88 1.69 -2.49 -19.49
N ALA A 89 2.15 -1.90 -20.61
CA ALA A 89 1.62 -2.24 -21.93
C ALA A 89 1.88 -3.71 -22.29
N ARG A 90 3.07 -4.25 -22.01
CA ARG A 90 3.37 -5.69 -22.20
C ARG A 90 2.49 -6.56 -21.31
N THR A 91 2.28 -6.15 -20.07
CA THR A 91 1.38 -6.87 -19.17
C THR A 91 -0.06 -6.86 -19.71
N ALA A 92 -0.55 -5.70 -20.14
CA ALA A 92 -1.89 -5.58 -20.72
C ALA A 92 -2.05 -6.49 -21.96
N ALA A 93 -1.04 -6.52 -22.84
CA ALA A 93 -1.04 -7.38 -24.02
C ALA A 93 -1.05 -8.88 -23.67
N ALA A 94 -0.39 -9.26 -22.59
CA ALA A 94 -0.29 -10.67 -22.18
C ALA A 94 -1.51 -11.14 -21.39
N VAL A 95 -2.06 -10.31 -20.52
CA VAL A 95 -3.07 -10.76 -19.53
C VAL A 95 -4.43 -10.08 -19.63
N LEU A 96 -4.54 -8.91 -20.28
CA LEU A 96 -5.83 -8.22 -20.43
C LEU A 96 -6.44 -8.46 -21.80
N THR A 97 -5.73 -8.10 -22.88
CA THR A 97 -6.22 -8.20 -24.26
C THR A 97 -5.05 -8.18 -25.25
N THR A 98 -5.21 -8.88 -26.36
CA THR A 98 -4.28 -8.80 -27.49
C THR A 98 -4.55 -7.59 -28.40
N GLU A 99 -5.74 -6.98 -28.26
CA GLU A 99 -6.19 -5.85 -29.09
C GLU A 99 -6.02 -4.53 -28.33
N PRO A 100 -5.12 -3.64 -28.78
CA PRO A 100 -4.91 -2.35 -28.13
C PRO A 100 -6.18 -1.50 -28.04
N ASP A 101 -7.04 -1.56 -29.03
CA ASP A 101 -8.31 -0.81 -29.12
C ASP A 101 -9.32 -1.20 -28.04
N ALA A 102 -9.22 -2.43 -27.53
CA ALA A 102 -10.08 -2.92 -26.47
C ALA A 102 -9.66 -2.42 -25.08
N LEU A 103 -8.48 -1.77 -24.98
CA LEU A 103 -7.94 -1.27 -23.73
C LEU A 103 -8.48 0.11 -23.42
N SER A 104 -9.08 0.28 -22.26
CA SER A 104 -9.49 1.57 -21.70
C SER A 104 -8.61 1.95 -20.51
N CYS A 105 -8.33 3.24 -20.38
CA CYS A 105 -7.62 3.80 -19.22
C CYS A 105 -8.53 4.85 -18.56
N GLN A 106 -8.79 4.67 -17.28
CA GLN A 106 -9.63 5.57 -16.48
C GLN A 106 -8.86 6.07 -15.28
N ILE A 107 -8.97 7.37 -15.01
CA ILE A 107 -8.51 7.96 -13.74
C ILE A 107 -9.62 7.72 -12.74
N LEU A 108 -9.29 7.02 -11.66
CA LEU A 108 -10.21 6.80 -10.56
C LEU A 108 -10.18 8.01 -9.63
N PRO A 109 -11.34 8.41 -9.09
CA PRO A 109 -11.35 9.43 -8.05
C PRO A 109 -10.48 8.95 -6.88
N PRO A 110 -9.72 9.85 -6.24
CA PRO A 110 -8.92 9.49 -5.09
C PRO A 110 -9.84 8.80 -4.08
N THR A 111 -9.50 7.58 -3.74
CA THR A 111 -10.14 6.88 -2.62
C THR A 111 -9.72 7.67 -1.38
N GLY A 112 -10.51 8.69 -1.04
CA GLY A 112 -10.28 9.50 0.14
C GLY A 112 -10.05 8.57 1.33
N PRO A 113 -9.24 8.96 2.30
CA PRO A 113 -9.09 8.19 3.51
C PRO A 113 -10.50 7.91 4.00
N ARG A 114 -10.89 6.63 4.04
CA ARG A 114 -12.09 6.25 4.77
C ARG A 114 -11.87 6.80 6.17
N VAL A 115 -12.44 7.97 6.43
CA VAL A 115 -12.53 8.50 7.78
C VAL A 115 -13.31 7.41 8.53
N ARG A 116 -12.57 6.49 9.15
CA ARG A 116 -13.19 5.60 10.12
C ARG A 116 -13.90 6.55 11.08
N PRO A 117 -15.23 6.48 11.20
CA PRO A 117 -15.91 7.28 12.19
C PRO A 117 -15.17 7.00 13.49
N ARG A 118 -14.56 8.06 14.04
CA ARG A 118 -13.86 7.96 15.30
C ARG A 118 -14.88 7.38 16.27
N PRO A 119 -14.64 6.22 16.88
CA PRO A 119 -15.58 5.69 17.85
C PRO A 119 -15.78 6.81 18.86
N THR A 120 -17.00 7.30 18.94
CA THR A 120 -17.38 8.30 19.94
C THR A 120 -17.25 7.57 21.27
N LEU A 121 -16.11 7.74 21.92
CA LEU A 121 -15.92 7.24 23.26
C LEU A 121 -17.08 7.82 24.08
N PRO A 122 -17.84 6.97 24.76
CA PRO A 122 -18.88 7.46 25.66
C PRO A 122 -18.21 8.44 26.61
N ARG A 123 -18.73 9.66 26.65
CA ARG A 123 -18.27 10.67 27.61
C ARG A 123 -18.26 10.03 28.98
N SER A 124 -17.07 9.81 29.53
CA SER A 124 -16.91 9.37 30.89
C SER A 124 -17.73 10.31 31.77
N PRO A 125 -18.61 9.83 32.64
CA PRO A 125 -19.36 10.67 33.56
C PRO A 125 -18.34 11.45 34.35
N ARG A 126 -18.53 12.79 34.40
CA ARG A 126 -17.71 13.68 35.22
C ARG A 126 -17.61 13.10 36.62
N PRO A 127 -16.40 12.98 37.19
CA PRO A 127 -16.26 12.57 38.56
C PRO A 127 -17.02 13.60 39.44
N ARG A 128 -17.94 13.09 40.26
CA ARG A 128 -18.60 13.89 41.31
C ARG A 128 -17.49 14.49 42.18
N PRO A 129 -17.63 15.76 42.57
CA PRO A 129 -16.71 16.36 43.53
C PRO A 129 -16.77 15.53 44.84
N GLN A 130 -15.63 14.89 45.14
CA GLN A 130 -15.45 14.24 46.43
C GLN A 130 -15.41 15.30 47.50
N VAL A 131 -16.38 15.24 48.36
CA VAL A 131 -16.39 15.98 49.63
C VAL A 131 -15.17 15.55 50.44
N ALA A 132 -14.35 16.51 50.80
CA ALA A 132 -13.14 16.31 51.57
C ALA A 132 -13.45 15.58 52.91
N ALA A 133 -12.84 14.43 53.09
CA ALA A 133 -12.81 13.74 54.37
C ALA A 133 -11.75 14.39 55.30
N PRO A 134 -11.96 14.45 56.61
CA PRO A 134 -11.06 15.11 57.54
C PRO A 134 -9.74 14.35 57.74
N PRO A 135 -8.67 15.05 58.19
CA PRO A 135 -7.33 14.48 58.31
C PRO A 135 -7.26 13.51 59.51
N GLY A 136 -7.03 12.23 59.16
CA GLY A 136 -6.84 11.19 60.17
C GLY A 136 -5.46 10.54 60.07
N ARG A 137 -4.66 10.73 61.12
CA ARG A 137 -3.53 9.98 61.65
C ARG A 137 -2.45 9.44 60.72
N PRO A 138 -1.17 9.65 61.03
CA PRO A 138 -0.03 9.06 60.34
C PRO A 138 0.12 7.58 60.72
N VAL A 139 0.17 6.70 59.71
CA VAL A 139 0.53 5.28 59.89
C VAL A 139 1.96 5.12 59.39
N ALA A 140 2.75 4.45 60.23
CA ALA A 140 4.16 4.19 60.13
C ALA A 140 4.59 3.46 58.85
N ALA A 141 5.78 3.82 58.37
CA ALA A 141 6.45 3.19 57.27
C ALA A 141 6.92 1.75 57.56
N PRO A 142 6.79 0.79 56.65
CA PRO A 142 7.56 -0.45 56.72
C PRO A 142 8.90 -0.32 55.97
N ALA A 143 9.89 -0.94 56.54
CA ALA A 143 11.30 -0.95 56.21
C ALA A 143 11.63 -1.61 54.87
N PRO A 144 12.86 -1.32 54.28
CA PRO A 144 13.28 -1.81 53.00
C PRO A 144 13.76 -3.27 53.08
N ARG A 145 13.34 -4.09 52.13
CA ARG A 145 13.89 -5.42 51.94
C ARG A 145 14.95 -5.42 50.83
N SER A 146 16.06 -5.94 51.23
CA SER A 146 17.34 -6.16 50.59
C SER A 146 17.33 -7.01 49.32
N ARG A 147 18.18 -6.58 48.39
CA ARG A 147 19.16 -7.35 47.61
C ARG A 147 18.76 -8.74 47.10
N GLY A 148 18.69 -8.87 45.82
CA GLY A 148 18.85 -10.11 45.07
C GLY A 148 19.79 -9.92 43.88
N ARG A 149 20.84 -10.70 43.88
CA ARG A 149 22.09 -10.79 43.11
C ARG A 149 21.94 -10.79 41.59
N PRO A 150 23.01 -10.38 40.87
CA PRO A 150 23.11 -10.51 39.40
C PRO A 150 23.51 -11.95 39.01
N TYR A 151 22.90 -12.45 37.96
CA TYR A 151 23.33 -13.69 37.32
C TYR A 151 24.25 -13.35 36.12
N ALA A 152 25.40 -13.96 36.18
CA ALA A 152 26.51 -13.84 35.26
C ALA A 152 26.23 -14.55 33.92
N ALA A 153 26.94 -14.04 32.91
CA ALA A 153 27.25 -14.54 31.60
C ALA A 153 27.35 -16.08 31.50
N ASP A 154 26.89 -16.57 30.36
CA ASP A 154 27.56 -17.66 29.67
C ASP A 154 27.44 -17.47 28.15
N ASP A 155 28.60 -17.25 27.56
CA ASP A 155 28.94 -17.39 26.16
C ASP A 155 29.29 -18.87 25.93
N PRO A 156 28.84 -19.50 24.85
CA PRO A 156 29.79 -20.32 24.14
C PRO A 156 29.75 -20.18 22.61
N ARG A 157 30.90 -19.92 22.13
CA ARG A 157 31.46 -20.21 20.81
C ARG A 157 31.08 -21.60 20.28
N SER A 158 31.17 -21.65 18.93
CA SER A 158 31.56 -22.79 18.08
C SER A 158 30.44 -23.50 17.34
N CYS A 159 30.45 -23.42 16.14
CA CYS A 159 30.91 -24.09 14.91
C CYS A 159 30.19 -23.53 13.70
#